data_8f84e54c56e14a07750fb9d94ae2fc34
#
_entry.id   8f84e54c56e14a07750fb9d94ae2fc34
#
_cell.length_a   1.000
_cell.length_b   1.000
_cell.length_c   1.000
_cell.angle_alpha   90.00
_cell.angle_beta   90.00
_cell.angle_gamma   90.00
#
_symmetry.space_group_name_H-M   'P 1'
#
loop_
_entity.id
_entity.type
_entity.pdbx_description
1 polymer ?
#
loop_
_entity_poly.entity_id
_entity_poly.type
_entity_poly.pdbx_seq_one_letter_code
_entity_poly.pdbx_strand_id
1 'polypeptide(L)'
;MLLTAHLDKRSLLRGMNLRQSAKVYQVSSLKRSIPVIRQPDLARILVLGVGGAGSNTVNRLMESGITGVECIAVNADKQHLDSTRAHIKILIGRDITKGIDAQESIIEISPLLDNVDVVFITAGMGGETGTVVAPVLAKLARENGAIVVGAVTMPSRADAERHLLAVKGLEELREACDTVAIVENDRVMELFPVPANDYAFSMADRIVANMVKGI
;
A
#
# COMPACT_ATOMS: atom_id res chain seq x y z
N MET A 1 26.84 -29.73 -16.02
CA MET A 1 27.73 -28.74 -15.38
C MET A 1 27.06 -27.38 -15.55
N LEU A 2 26.15 -27.03 -14.63
CA LEU A 2 25.36 -25.81 -14.64
C LEU A 2 26.01 -24.82 -13.67
N LEU A 3 26.58 -23.73 -14.19
CA LEU A 3 27.07 -22.60 -13.40
C LEU A 3 25.87 -21.77 -12.95
N THR A 4 25.51 -21.85 -11.69
CA THR A 4 24.63 -20.89 -11.02
C THR A 4 25.44 -19.64 -10.68
N ALA A 5 25.28 -18.58 -11.48
CA ALA A 5 25.84 -17.27 -11.16
C ALA A 5 25.03 -16.65 -10.03
N HIS A 6 25.57 -16.66 -8.81
CA HIS A 6 25.10 -15.83 -7.71
C HIS A 6 25.48 -14.38 -8.03
N LEU A 7 24.50 -13.59 -8.47
CA LEU A 7 24.67 -12.14 -8.60
C LEU A 7 24.62 -11.52 -7.20
N ASP A 8 25.78 -11.09 -6.72
CA ASP A 8 25.92 -10.33 -5.48
C ASP A 8 25.16 -8.99 -5.59
N LYS A 9 24.13 -8.83 -4.75
CA LYS A 9 23.31 -7.62 -4.64
C LYS A 9 24.12 -6.34 -4.37
N ARG A 10 25.35 -6.46 -3.88
CA ARG A 10 26.24 -5.32 -3.58
C ARG A 10 26.98 -4.78 -4.80
N SER A 11 27.12 -5.55 -5.87
CA SER A 11 27.83 -5.11 -7.09
C SER A 11 26.96 -4.26 -8.01
N LEU A 12 25.63 -4.41 -7.96
CA LEU A 12 24.67 -3.60 -8.73
C LEU A 12 24.53 -2.15 -8.22
N LEU A 13 24.91 -1.89 -6.96
CA LEU A 13 24.72 -0.58 -6.31
C LEU A 13 25.90 0.40 -6.53
N ARG A 14 27.01 -0.01 -7.15
CA ARG A 14 28.24 0.82 -7.27
C ARG A 14 28.27 1.80 -8.42
N GLY A 15 27.27 1.83 -9.28
CA GLY A 15 27.27 2.65 -10.50
C GLY A 15 26.25 3.77 -10.59
N MET A 16 25.34 3.91 -9.63
CA MET A 16 24.23 4.86 -9.73
C MET A 16 24.37 6.00 -8.71
N ASN A 17 24.28 7.20 -9.21
CA ASN A 17 24.38 8.44 -8.42
C ASN A 17 23.03 8.69 -7.71
N LEU A 18 22.86 8.12 -6.49
CA LEU A 18 21.60 7.97 -5.74
C LEU A 18 21.18 9.22 -4.96
N ARG A 19 21.34 10.44 -5.48
CA ARG A 19 21.14 11.63 -4.65
C ARG A 19 19.83 12.41 -4.85
N GLN A 20 18.83 11.94 -5.59
CA GLN A 20 17.68 12.85 -5.90
C GLN A 20 16.25 12.31 -5.95
N SER A 21 15.79 11.21 -5.40
CA SER A 21 14.38 10.87 -5.69
C SER A 21 13.45 10.30 -4.67
N ALA A 22 13.79 10.03 -3.44
CA ALA A 22 12.75 9.74 -2.46
C ALA A 22 12.96 10.55 -1.18
N LYS A 23 11.93 11.24 -0.72
CA LYS A 23 11.93 11.95 0.55
C LYS A 23 10.99 11.26 1.52
N VAL A 24 11.55 10.53 2.48
CA VAL A 24 10.79 10.06 3.64
C VAL A 24 10.47 11.27 4.51
N TYR A 25 9.21 11.59 4.63
CA TYR A 25 8.74 12.61 5.56
C TYR A 25 8.31 11.94 6.86
N GLN A 26 9.21 11.86 7.82
CA GLN A 26 8.84 11.53 9.19
C GLN A 26 8.07 12.70 9.81
N VAL A 27 6.79 12.52 10.05
CA VAL A 27 5.97 13.44 10.84
C VAL A 27 5.91 12.93 12.27
N SER A 28 6.96 13.13 12.97
CA SER A 28 7.04 13.45 14.40
C SER A 28 8.51 13.54 14.80
N SER A 29 8.86 14.58 15.51
CA SER A 29 10.19 14.88 16.05
C SER A 29 10.59 13.93 17.20
N LEU A 30 10.39 12.64 17.04
CA LEU A 30 10.90 11.61 17.91
C LEU A 30 11.87 10.75 17.12
N LYS A 31 13.14 11.18 17.09
CA LYS A 31 14.27 10.26 16.95
C LYS A 31 14.23 9.29 18.13
N ARG A 32 13.32 8.36 18.10
CA ARG A 32 13.43 7.10 18.79
C ARG A 32 13.44 6.06 17.70
N SER A 33 14.62 5.46 17.48
CA SER A 33 14.66 4.08 17.06
C SER A 33 13.66 3.37 17.97
N ILE A 34 12.47 3.07 17.47
CA ILE A 34 11.53 2.23 18.19
C ILE A 34 12.28 0.90 18.28
N PRO A 35 12.78 0.50 19.46
CA PRO A 35 13.29 -0.85 19.58
C PRO A 35 12.09 -1.72 19.26
N VAL A 36 12.18 -2.53 18.19
CA VAL A 36 11.23 -3.61 17.93
C VAL A 36 11.39 -4.56 19.10
N ILE A 37 10.67 -4.27 20.20
CA ILE A 37 10.54 -5.19 21.30
C ILE A 37 9.66 -6.30 20.74
N ARG A 38 10.30 -7.35 20.18
CA ARG A 38 9.62 -8.60 19.91
C ARG A 38 9.03 -9.08 21.23
N GLN A 39 7.75 -8.92 21.39
CA GLN A 39 7.00 -9.84 22.23
C GLN A 39 6.91 -11.12 21.41
N PRO A 40 7.53 -12.22 21.84
CA PRO A 40 7.70 -13.42 21.01
C PRO A 40 6.40 -14.11 20.59
N ASP A 41 5.25 -13.62 21.05
CA ASP A 41 3.94 -14.26 20.88
C ASP A 41 2.92 -13.40 20.10
N LEU A 42 3.28 -12.21 19.60
CA LEU A 42 2.35 -11.35 18.83
C LEU A 42 2.85 -11.20 17.40
N ALA A 43 1.98 -11.54 16.43
CA ALA A 43 2.23 -11.32 15.02
C ALA A 43 2.44 -9.82 14.73
N ARG A 44 3.45 -9.48 13.96
CA ARG A 44 3.68 -8.12 13.46
C ARG A 44 2.83 -7.89 12.22
N ILE A 45 1.84 -7.01 12.35
CA ILE A 45 0.88 -6.69 11.30
C ILE A 45 1.16 -5.29 10.76
N LEU A 46 1.27 -5.17 9.44
CA LEU A 46 1.50 -3.93 8.73
C LEU A 46 0.34 -3.65 7.77
N VAL A 47 -0.11 -2.41 7.72
CA VAL A 47 -1.06 -1.92 6.72
C VAL A 47 -0.40 -0.90 5.81
N LEU A 48 -0.32 -1.20 4.52
CA LEU A 48 0.16 -0.30 3.48
C LEU A 48 -1.03 0.30 2.75
N GLY A 49 -1.29 1.58 2.97
CA GLY A 49 -2.31 2.33 2.22
C GLY A 49 -1.70 3.01 1.01
N VAL A 50 -2.07 2.55 -0.19
CA VAL A 50 -1.45 2.96 -1.46
C VAL A 50 -2.36 3.87 -2.26
N GLY A 51 -1.86 5.05 -2.62
CA GLY A 51 -2.61 6.08 -3.33
C GLY A 51 -3.69 6.75 -2.49
N GLY A 52 -4.60 7.49 -3.12
CA GLY A 52 -5.62 8.27 -2.42
C GLY A 52 -6.55 7.44 -1.55
N ALA A 53 -7.19 6.41 -2.11
CA ALA A 53 -8.13 5.55 -1.38
C ALA A 53 -7.42 4.77 -0.26
N GLY A 54 -6.22 4.23 -0.52
CA GLY A 54 -5.43 3.56 0.51
C GLY A 54 -5.04 4.50 1.65
N SER A 55 -4.63 5.73 1.34
CA SER A 55 -4.37 6.78 2.35
C SER A 55 -5.60 7.09 3.19
N ASN A 56 -6.79 7.16 2.58
CA ASN A 56 -8.05 7.36 3.29
C ASN A 56 -8.37 6.20 4.22
N THR A 57 -8.16 4.97 3.79
CA THR A 57 -8.35 3.78 4.63
C THR A 57 -7.42 3.81 5.85
N VAL A 58 -6.13 4.10 5.64
CA VAL A 58 -5.15 4.25 6.73
C VAL A 58 -5.57 5.37 7.69
N ASN A 59 -5.98 6.53 7.18
CA ASN A 59 -6.46 7.63 8.01
C ASN A 59 -7.62 7.21 8.91
N ARG A 60 -8.59 6.45 8.39
CA ARG A 60 -9.72 5.92 9.16
C ARG A 60 -9.30 4.90 10.21
N LEU A 61 -8.35 4.03 9.90
CA LEU A 61 -7.79 3.09 10.87
C LEU A 61 -7.15 3.83 12.03
N MET A 62 -6.34 4.83 11.75
CA MET A 62 -5.71 5.67 12.78
C MET A 62 -6.73 6.45 13.61
N GLU A 63 -7.75 7.05 12.99
CA GLU A 63 -8.84 7.76 13.67
C GLU A 63 -9.66 6.84 14.58
N SER A 64 -9.76 5.57 14.22
CA SER A 64 -10.49 4.58 15.02
C SER A 64 -9.70 4.04 16.21
N GLY A 65 -8.45 4.48 16.40
CA GLY A 65 -7.59 4.04 17.49
C GLY A 65 -7.13 2.59 17.38
N ILE A 66 -6.89 2.10 16.14
CA ILE A 66 -6.37 0.73 15.95
C ILE A 66 -5.05 0.55 16.71
N THR A 67 -4.91 -0.58 17.39
CA THR A 67 -3.71 -0.96 18.15
C THR A 67 -3.15 -2.28 17.63
N GLY A 68 -1.85 -2.51 17.85
CA GLY A 68 -1.19 -3.76 17.41
C GLY A 68 -0.88 -3.81 15.91
N VAL A 69 -1.16 -2.74 15.16
CA VAL A 69 -0.95 -2.65 13.71
C VAL A 69 -0.13 -1.41 13.39
N GLU A 70 0.87 -1.57 12.54
CA GLU A 70 1.63 -0.44 12.00
C GLU A 70 1.01 0.02 10.67
N CYS A 71 0.68 1.30 10.55
CA CYS A 71 0.03 1.87 9.37
C CYS A 71 1.01 2.76 8.60
N ILE A 72 1.20 2.48 7.31
CA ILE A 72 2.06 3.24 6.40
C ILE A 72 1.21 3.76 5.24
N ALA A 73 1.30 5.04 4.94
CA ALA A 73 0.69 5.64 3.77
C ALA A 73 1.75 5.87 2.68
N VAL A 74 1.47 5.37 1.47
CA VAL A 74 2.34 5.49 0.29
C VAL A 74 1.56 6.23 -0.79
N ASN A 75 2.02 7.40 -1.20
CA ASN A 75 1.30 8.20 -2.19
C ASN A 75 2.26 9.03 -3.06
N ALA A 76 1.86 9.30 -4.31
CA ALA A 76 2.53 10.24 -5.22
C ALA A 76 2.04 11.69 -5.02
N ASP A 77 0.88 11.88 -4.39
CA ASP A 77 0.32 13.18 -4.04
C ASP A 77 0.81 13.61 -2.65
N LYS A 78 1.73 14.59 -2.63
CA LYS A 78 2.29 15.13 -1.40
C LYS A 78 1.24 15.80 -0.51
N GLN A 79 0.30 16.56 -1.09
CA GLN A 79 -0.70 17.30 -0.34
C GLN A 79 -1.65 16.34 0.39
N HIS A 80 -2.10 15.30 -0.31
CA HIS A 80 -2.93 14.26 0.29
C HIS A 80 -2.14 13.50 1.37
N LEU A 81 -0.90 13.14 1.10
CA LEU A 81 -0.05 12.43 2.05
C LEU A 81 0.21 13.25 3.32
N ASP A 82 0.45 14.57 3.19
CA ASP A 82 0.66 15.46 4.33
C ASP A 82 -0.57 15.50 5.26
N SER A 83 -1.78 15.45 4.71
CA SER A 83 -3.05 15.45 5.45
C SER A 83 -3.44 14.09 6.04
N THR A 84 -2.83 12.99 5.56
CA THR A 84 -3.12 11.63 6.02
C THR A 84 -2.50 11.38 7.40
N ARG A 85 -3.24 10.76 8.31
CA ARG A 85 -2.70 10.23 9.57
C ARG A 85 -2.16 8.83 9.32
N ALA A 86 -0.88 8.60 9.58
CA ALA A 86 -0.21 7.32 9.49
C ALA A 86 1.01 7.31 10.42
N HIS A 87 1.50 6.14 10.79
CA HIS A 87 2.75 6.01 11.55
C HIS A 87 3.95 6.41 10.70
N ILE A 88 3.94 6.00 9.43
CA ILE A 88 4.96 6.35 8.44
C ILE A 88 4.28 6.85 7.17
N LYS A 89 4.87 7.87 6.55
CA LYS A 89 4.40 8.42 5.27
C LYS A 89 5.52 8.38 4.26
N ILE A 90 5.26 7.82 3.10
CA ILE A 90 6.23 7.66 2.02
C ILE A 90 5.72 8.36 0.78
N LEU A 91 6.44 9.39 0.37
CA LEU A 91 6.17 10.07 -0.88
C LEU A 91 6.95 9.36 -1.99
N ILE A 92 6.23 8.85 -2.95
CA ILE A 92 6.80 8.20 -4.13
C ILE A 92 6.79 9.17 -5.31
N GLY A 93 7.74 9.01 -6.26
CA GLY A 93 7.82 9.85 -7.46
C GLY A 93 6.59 9.70 -8.36
N ARG A 94 6.23 10.75 -9.11
CA ARG A 94 5.10 10.72 -10.05
C ARG A 94 5.36 9.87 -11.30
N ASP A 95 6.62 9.60 -11.62
CA ASP A 95 7.00 8.81 -12.80
C ASP A 95 6.99 7.29 -12.57
N ILE A 96 6.44 6.84 -11.45
CA ILE A 96 6.26 5.41 -11.11
C ILE A 96 5.47 4.65 -12.17
N THR A 97 4.51 5.32 -12.82
CA THR A 97 3.77 4.74 -13.95
C THR A 97 4.66 4.40 -15.14
N LYS A 98 5.87 4.94 -15.20
CA LYS A 98 6.90 4.65 -16.24
C LYS A 98 7.92 3.61 -15.81
N GLY A 99 7.80 3.01 -14.62
CA GLY A 99 8.62 1.87 -14.17
C GLY A 99 10.00 2.21 -13.63
N ILE A 100 10.47 3.45 -13.73
CA ILE A 100 11.85 3.84 -13.36
C ILE A 100 11.93 4.22 -11.86
N ASP A 101 10.98 5.00 -11.36
CA ASP A 101 10.99 5.47 -9.96
C ASP A 101 10.42 4.46 -8.96
N ALA A 102 9.74 3.42 -9.45
CA ALA A 102 9.22 2.34 -8.60
C ALA A 102 10.33 1.61 -7.85
N GLN A 103 11.48 1.39 -8.49
CA GLN A 103 12.59 0.65 -7.87
C GLN A 103 13.27 1.43 -6.74
N GLU A 104 13.40 2.75 -6.85
CA GLU A 104 14.00 3.57 -5.79
C GLU A 104 13.11 3.65 -4.56
N SER A 105 11.80 3.82 -4.76
CA SER A 105 10.81 3.83 -3.66
C SER A 105 10.70 2.46 -2.98
N ILE A 106 10.88 1.36 -3.74
CA ILE A 106 10.92 -0.02 -3.21
C ILE A 106 12.09 -0.20 -2.25
N ILE A 107 13.27 0.37 -2.53
CA ILE A 107 14.46 0.26 -1.68
C ILE A 107 14.20 0.88 -0.29
N GLU A 108 13.44 1.96 -0.22
CA GLU A 108 13.09 2.59 1.06
C GLU A 108 12.03 1.83 1.86
N ILE A 109 11.14 1.13 1.16
CA ILE A 109 10.05 0.37 1.80
C ILE A 109 10.53 -1.01 2.26
N SER A 110 11.48 -1.62 1.55
CA SER A 110 11.96 -2.97 1.85
C SER A 110 12.37 -3.20 3.32
N PRO A 111 13.14 -2.30 3.98
CA PRO A 111 13.49 -2.48 5.38
C PRO A 111 12.30 -2.44 6.36
N LEU A 112 11.19 -1.80 5.96
CA LEU A 112 9.98 -1.74 6.79
C LEU A 112 9.22 -3.07 6.79
N LEU A 113 9.46 -3.91 5.79
CA LEU A 113 8.86 -5.24 5.64
C LEU A 113 9.66 -6.34 6.34
N ASP A 114 10.84 -6.04 6.87
CA ASP A 114 11.66 -7.02 7.58
C ASP A 114 10.92 -7.56 8.83
N ASN A 115 10.81 -8.88 8.93
CA ASN A 115 10.15 -9.56 10.04
C ASN A 115 8.67 -9.16 10.25
N VAL A 116 7.94 -8.83 9.20
CA VAL A 116 6.50 -8.65 9.21
C VAL A 116 5.84 -10.00 8.91
N ASP A 117 4.88 -10.40 9.74
CA ASP A 117 4.16 -11.67 9.57
C ASP A 117 2.98 -11.52 8.60
N VAL A 118 2.25 -10.39 8.69
CA VAL A 118 1.09 -10.13 7.83
C VAL A 118 1.15 -8.71 7.29
N VAL A 119 0.97 -8.54 5.98
CA VAL A 119 0.85 -7.26 5.30
C VAL A 119 -0.52 -7.12 4.66
N PHE A 120 -1.26 -6.10 5.08
CA PHE A 120 -2.45 -5.66 4.37
C PHE A 120 -2.08 -4.59 3.34
N ILE A 121 -2.45 -4.81 2.08
CA ILE A 121 -2.34 -3.81 1.02
C ILE A 121 -3.73 -3.25 0.75
N THR A 122 -3.92 -1.96 1.02
CA THR A 122 -5.19 -1.29 0.71
C THR A 122 -5.00 -0.23 -0.36
N ALA A 123 -5.84 -0.26 -1.39
CA ALA A 123 -5.76 0.64 -2.53
C ALA A 123 -7.12 0.81 -3.23
N GLY A 124 -7.29 1.92 -3.93
CA GLY A 124 -8.33 2.07 -4.94
C GLY A 124 -7.79 1.69 -6.30
N MET A 125 -8.37 0.66 -6.90
CA MET A 125 -8.01 0.26 -8.25
C MET A 125 -8.58 1.27 -9.27
N GLY A 126 -7.94 1.42 -10.42
CA GLY A 126 -8.29 2.40 -11.45
C GLY A 126 -7.69 3.80 -11.22
N GLY A 127 -7.02 4.04 -10.11
CA GLY A 127 -6.15 5.19 -9.90
C GLY A 127 -4.70 4.85 -10.28
N GLU A 128 -3.94 5.81 -10.81
CA GLU A 128 -2.56 5.56 -11.26
C GLU A 128 -1.68 4.95 -10.17
N THR A 129 -1.63 5.57 -9.00
CA THR A 129 -0.76 5.11 -7.90
C THR A 129 -1.22 3.75 -7.34
N GLY A 130 -2.50 3.63 -6.99
CA GLY A 130 -3.03 2.41 -6.38
C GLY A 130 -2.88 1.19 -7.28
N THR A 131 -3.22 1.34 -8.56
CA THR A 131 -3.23 0.25 -9.53
C THR A 131 -1.84 -0.29 -9.85
N VAL A 132 -0.85 0.62 -9.97
CA VAL A 132 0.51 0.26 -10.37
C VAL A 132 1.38 -0.15 -9.16
N VAL A 133 1.25 0.57 -8.05
CA VAL A 133 2.17 0.39 -6.91
C VAL A 133 1.73 -0.72 -5.96
N ALA A 134 0.42 -0.93 -5.80
CA ALA A 134 -0.05 -1.96 -4.86
C ALA A 134 0.43 -3.38 -5.22
N PRO A 135 0.38 -3.85 -6.49
CA PRO A 135 0.93 -5.16 -6.87
C PRO A 135 2.43 -5.28 -6.61
N VAL A 136 3.19 -4.20 -6.85
CA VAL A 136 4.65 -4.19 -6.63
C VAL A 136 4.98 -4.33 -5.15
N LEU A 137 4.28 -3.59 -4.27
CA LEU A 137 4.46 -3.70 -2.82
C LEU A 137 3.99 -5.04 -2.27
N ALA A 138 2.92 -5.60 -2.82
CA ALA A 138 2.44 -6.93 -2.47
C ALA A 138 3.50 -8.00 -2.77
N LYS A 139 4.07 -7.95 -3.97
CA LYS A 139 5.15 -8.86 -4.37
C LYS A 139 6.37 -8.72 -3.46
N LEU A 140 6.78 -7.49 -3.17
CA LEU A 140 7.90 -7.22 -2.26
C LEU A 140 7.64 -7.77 -0.85
N ALA A 141 6.44 -7.58 -0.30
CA ALA A 141 6.07 -8.10 1.01
C ALA A 141 6.12 -9.63 1.05
N ARG A 142 5.59 -10.28 0.01
CA ARG A 142 5.63 -11.74 -0.14
C ARG A 142 7.04 -12.29 -0.28
N GLU A 143 7.91 -11.60 -1.04
CA GLU A 143 9.34 -11.96 -1.18
C GLU A 143 10.10 -11.84 0.16
N ASN A 144 9.64 -10.97 1.08
CA ASN A 144 10.16 -10.88 2.45
C ASN A 144 9.52 -11.89 3.41
N GLY A 145 8.64 -12.77 2.93
CA GLY A 145 8.07 -13.89 3.72
C GLY A 145 6.78 -13.55 4.47
N ALA A 146 6.20 -12.37 4.28
CA ALA A 146 4.92 -12.01 4.88
C ALA A 146 3.74 -12.70 4.17
N ILE A 147 2.68 -12.98 4.92
CA ILE A 147 1.36 -13.28 4.37
C ILE A 147 0.77 -11.96 3.86
N VAL A 148 0.36 -11.92 2.58
CA VAL A 148 -0.12 -10.69 1.95
C VAL A 148 -1.62 -10.75 1.66
N VAL A 149 -2.36 -9.80 2.24
CA VAL A 149 -3.80 -9.65 2.08
C VAL A 149 -4.10 -8.36 1.35
N GLY A 150 -4.63 -8.45 0.14
CA GLY A 150 -5.17 -7.30 -0.60
C GLY A 150 -6.57 -6.94 -0.10
N ALA A 151 -6.84 -5.65 0.13
CA ALA A 151 -8.17 -5.14 0.47
C ALA A 151 -8.42 -3.87 -0.36
N VAL A 152 -9.12 -4.01 -1.49
CA VAL A 152 -9.17 -2.97 -2.51
C VAL A 152 -10.59 -2.59 -2.91
N THR A 153 -10.74 -1.35 -3.39
CA THR A 153 -11.98 -0.87 -3.98
C THR A 153 -11.89 -0.86 -5.49
N MET A 154 -12.99 -1.24 -6.16
CA MET A 154 -13.12 -1.15 -7.62
C MET A 154 -13.96 0.06 -8.01
N PRO A 155 -13.56 0.81 -9.05
CA PRO A 155 -14.35 1.94 -9.55
C PRO A 155 -15.67 1.46 -10.16
N SER A 156 -16.61 2.40 -10.30
CA SER A 156 -17.87 2.14 -11.00
C SER A 156 -17.62 1.69 -12.44
N ARG A 157 -18.43 0.76 -12.93
CA ARG A 157 -18.45 0.32 -14.34
C ARG A 157 -18.88 1.43 -15.30
N ALA A 158 -19.55 2.46 -14.79
CA ALA A 158 -19.90 3.65 -15.56
C ALA A 158 -18.66 4.45 -15.99
N ASP A 159 -17.55 4.37 -15.25
CA ASP A 159 -16.24 4.90 -15.63
C ASP A 159 -15.42 3.80 -16.33
N ALA A 160 -15.71 3.58 -17.59
CA ALA A 160 -15.18 2.45 -18.36
C ALA A 160 -13.63 2.44 -18.43
N GLU A 161 -13.01 3.62 -18.58
CA GLU A 161 -11.55 3.73 -18.69
C GLU A 161 -10.87 3.33 -17.36
N ARG A 162 -11.33 3.90 -16.26
CA ARG A 162 -10.82 3.57 -14.93
C ARG A 162 -11.12 2.12 -14.56
N HIS A 163 -12.29 1.61 -14.96
CA HIS A 163 -12.67 0.22 -14.68
C HIS A 163 -11.76 -0.77 -15.44
N LEU A 164 -11.44 -0.49 -16.71
CA LEU A 164 -10.52 -1.34 -17.48
C LEU A 164 -9.12 -1.37 -16.86
N LEU A 165 -8.60 -0.20 -16.46
CA LEU A 165 -7.31 -0.11 -15.76
C LEU A 165 -7.35 -0.88 -14.43
N ALA A 166 -8.45 -0.76 -13.68
CA ALA A 166 -8.64 -1.43 -12.41
C ALA A 166 -8.63 -2.96 -12.54
N VAL A 167 -9.30 -3.51 -13.56
CA VAL A 167 -9.33 -4.96 -13.81
C VAL A 167 -7.92 -5.49 -14.05
N LYS A 168 -7.15 -4.82 -14.90
CA LYS A 168 -5.76 -5.22 -15.19
C LYS A 168 -4.89 -5.20 -13.92
N GLY A 169 -4.91 -4.12 -13.15
CA GLY A 169 -4.12 -4.03 -11.92
C GLY A 169 -4.61 -5.01 -10.84
N LEU A 170 -5.89 -5.36 -10.82
CA LEU A 170 -6.43 -6.37 -9.92
C LEU A 170 -5.89 -7.77 -10.24
N GLU A 171 -5.73 -8.11 -11.52
CA GLU A 171 -5.11 -9.37 -11.94
C GLU A 171 -3.66 -9.46 -11.43
N GLU A 172 -2.86 -8.39 -11.64
CA GLU A 172 -1.49 -8.32 -11.15
C GLU A 172 -1.42 -8.40 -9.60
N LEU A 173 -2.36 -7.75 -8.91
CA LEU A 173 -2.44 -7.80 -7.45
C LEU A 173 -2.80 -9.20 -6.93
N ARG A 174 -3.71 -9.91 -7.60
CA ARG A 174 -4.09 -11.28 -7.24
C ARG A 174 -2.94 -12.26 -7.34
N GLU A 175 -2.05 -12.08 -8.31
CA GLU A 175 -0.86 -12.92 -8.45
C GLU A 175 0.17 -12.65 -7.33
N ALA A 176 0.19 -11.44 -6.80
CA ALA A 176 1.12 -11.00 -5.77
C ALA A 176 0.64 -11.27 -4.34
N CYS A 177 -0.67 -11.35 -4.09
CA CYS A 177 -1.27 -11.56 -2.78
C CYS A 177 -1.63 -13.03 -2.54
N ASP A 178 -1.68 -13.45 -1.26
CA ASP A 178 -2.21 -14.75 -0.86
C ASP A 178 -3.74 -14.76 -0.90
N THR A 179 -4.38 -13.61 -0.66
CA THR A 179 -5.81 -13.40 -0.84
C THR A 179 -6.11 -11.94 -1.16
N VAL A 180 -7.22 -11.67 -1.87
CA VAL A 180 -7.68 -10.32 -2.18
C VAL A 180 -9.17 -10.19 -1.89
N ALA A 181 -9.51 -9.29 -0.99
CA ALA A 181 -10.87 -8.84 -0.74
C ALA A 181 -11.19 -7.63 -1.61
N ILE A 182 -12.33 -7.64 -2.28
CA ILE A 182 -12.72 -6.63 -3.26
C ILE A 182 -14.02 -5.98 -2.82
N VAL A 183 -14.06 -4.66 -2.79
CA VAL A 183 -15.25 -3.85 -2.58
C VAL A 183 -15.61 -3.14 -3.87
N GLU A 184 -16.69 -3.55 -4.53
CA GLU A 184 -17.19 -2.89 -5.74
C GLU A 184 -17.99 -1.63 -5.35
N ASN A 185 -17.58 -0.45 -5.83
CA ASN A 185 -18.27 0.81 -5.51
C ASN A 185 -19.73 0.80 -5.99
N ASP A 186 -20.02 0.21 -7.14
CA ASP A 186 -21.40 0.08 -7.64
C ASP A 186 -22.28 -0.68 -6.63
N ARG A 187 -21.76 -1.75 -6.05
CA ARG A 187 -22.48 -2.53 -5.06
C ARG A 187 -22.72 -1.76 -3.75
N VAL A 188 -21.74 -0.95 -3.36
CA VAL A 188 -21.90 -0.05 -2.21
C VAL A 188 -22.97 1.00 -2.49
N MET A 189 -23.01 1.57 -3.69
CA MET A 189 -24.03 2.56 -4.09
C MET A 189 -25.44 1.96 -4.17
N GLU A 190 -25.58 0.72 -4.63
CA GLU A 190 -26.87 0.00 -4.62
C GLU A 190 -27.40 -0.23 -3.21
N LEU A 191 -26.53 -0.59 -2.27
CA LEU A 191 -26.92 -0.87 -0.87
C LEU A 191 -27.17 0.39 -0.06
N PHE A 192 -26.51 1.49 -0.40
CA PHE A 192 -26.58 2.77 0.29
C PHE A 192 -26.87 3.89 -0.72
N PRO A 193 -28.11 4.01 -1.22
CA PRO A 193 -28.48 5.01 -2.20
C PRO A 193 -28.53 6.41 -1.55
N VAL A 194 -27.38 7.05 -1.41
CA VAL A 194 -27.24 8.43 -0.91
C VAL A 194 -26.74 9.32 -2.04
N PRO A 195 -27.28 10.55 -2.20
CA PRO A 195 -27.07 11.37 -3.39
C PRO A 195 -25.67 11.97 -3.56
N ALA A 196 -24.71 11.65 -2.71
CA ALA A 196 -23.34 12.18 -2.82
C ALA A 196 -22.33 11.07 -3.12
N ASN A 197 -21.66 11.13 -4.26
CA ASN A 197 -20.57 10.21 -4.64
C ASN A 197 -19.51 10.10 -3.53
N ASP A 198 -19.19 11.19 -2.83
CA ASP A 198 -18.21 11.21 -1.74
C ASP A 198 -18.60 10.31 -0.56
N TYR A 199 -19.90 10.13 -0.31
CA TYR A 199 -20.38 9.24 0.75
C TYR A 199 -20.18 7.77 0.40
N ALA A 200 -20.43 7.37 -0.85
CA ALA A 200 -20.23 6.00 -1.30
C ALA A 200 -18.74 5.59 -1.24
N PHE A 201 -17.83 6.47 -1.69
CA PHE A 201 -16.38 6.25 -1.54
C PHE A 201 -15.98 6.16 -0.06
N SER A 202 -16.50 7.06 0.77
CA SER A 202 -16.28 7.03 2.21
C SER A 202 -16.77 5.72 2.84
N MET A 203 -17.87 5.16 2.37
CA MET A 203 -18.39 3.88 2.86
C MET A 203 -17.52 2.70 2.41
N ALA A 204 -17.06 2.70 1.16
CA ALA A 204 -16.14 1.68 0.65
C ALA A 204 -14.83 1.65 1.48
N ASP A 205 -14.22 2.80 1.74
CA ASP A 205 -13.03 2.91 2.59
C ASP A 205 -13.31 2.40 4.02
N ARG A 206 -14.51 2.66 4.57
CA ARG A 206 -14.91 2.14 5.89
C ARG A 206 -15.06 0.63 5.92
N ILE A 207 -15.60 0.03 4.85
CA ILE A 207 -15.71 -1.42 4.73
C ILE A 207 -14.32 -2.03 4.74
N VAL A 208 -13.38 -1.51 3.93
CA VAL A 208 -12.00 -1.97 3.89
C VAL A 208 -11.32 -1.81 5.26
N ALA A 209 -11.48 -0.66 5.92
CA ALA A 209 -10.93 -0.44 7.25
C ALA A 209 -11.48 -1.44 8.28
N ASN A 210 -12.78 -1.76 8.22
CA ASN A 210 -13.39 -2.74 9.12
C ASN A 210 -12.91 -4.18 8.85
N MET A 211 -12.61 -4.52 7.59
CA MET A 211 -12.00 -5.81 7.25
C MET A 211 -10.62 -5.98 7.90
N VAL A 212 -9.80 -4.94 7.85
CA VAL A 212 -8.48 -4.94 8.52
C VAL A 212 -8.60 -5.04 10.05
N LYS A 213 -9.62 -4.41 10.65
CA LYS A 213 -9.86 -4.46 12.10
C LYS A 213 -10.38 -5.81 12.59
N GLY A 214 -11.02 -6.58 11.74
CA GLY A 214 -11.65 -7.84 12.11
C GLY A 214 -10.67 -9.01 12.28
N ILE A 215 -9.40 -8.75 12.08
CA ILE A 215 -8.31 -9.72 12.22
C ILE A 215 -7.46 -9.38 13.44
#